data_05ce11b8a9f34e2be68721e90775f71e
#
_entry.id   05ce11b8a9f34e2be68721e90775f71e
#
_cell.length_a   1.000
_cell.length_b   1.000
_cell.length_c   1.000
_cell.angle_alpha   90.00
_cell.angle_beta   90.00
_cell.angle_gamma   90.00
#
_symmetry.space_group_name_H-M   'P 1'
#
loop_
_entity.id
_entity.type
_entity.pdbx_description
1 polymer ?
#
loop_
_entity_poly.entity_id
_entity_poly.type
_entity_poly.pdbx_seq_one_letter_code
_entity_poly.pdbx_strand_id
1 'polypeptide(L)'
;REKILSDVVWVIRRFQPDIIITRFPTTGEGGHGHHTASAILANEAFTAAADPNRFPDQLRYVQVWQTKRVLWNTFNFGGNNTTREDQFKVDVGGYNPLLGKSYGEIAAESRSQHKSQGFGVPSSRGESLEYFKATKGDQPVNDLLDGITTSWNKIDEGPAVKKMVDSLVAGFDFLHPENSVKGLV
;
A
#
# COMPACT_ATOMS: atom_id res chain seq x y z
N ARG A 1 15.65 18.94 -7.41
CA ARG A 1 15.15 18.10 -6.31
C ARG A 1 13.85 18.68 -5.73
N GLU A 2 13.85 19.96 -5.31
CA GLU A 2 12.68 20.63 -4.69
C GLU A 2 11.42 20.55 -5.57
N LYS A 3 11.53 20.72 -6.88
CA LYS A 3 10.38 20.60 -7.78
C LYS A 3 9.75 19.19 -7.71
N ILE A 4 10.56 18.14 -7.74
CA ILE A 4 10.06 16.75 -7.65
C ILE A 4 9.47 16.48 -6.26
N LEU A 5 10.09 17.00 -5.19
CA LEU A 5 9.52 16.89 -3.84
C LEU A 5 8.16 17.59 -3.76
N SER A 6 8.03 18.77 -4.38
CA SER A 6 6.75 19.49 -4.48
C SER A 6 5.67 18.64 -5.16
N ASP A 7 6.02 17.95 -6.25
CA ASP A 7 5.07 17.07 -6.97
C ASP A 7 4.64 15.88 -6.09
N VAL A 8 5.58 15.27 -5.35
CA VAL A 8 5.26 14.17 -4.41
C VAL A 8 4.37 14.67 -3.27
N VAL A 9 4.69 15.84 -2.69
CA VAL A 9 3.86 16.46 -1.63
C VAL A 9 2.46 16.78 -2.15
N TRP A 10 2.35 17.29 -3.39
CA TRP A 10 1.07 17.53 -4.02
C TRP A 10 0.21 16.26 -4.10
N VAL A 11 0.79 15.15 -4.56
CA VAL A 11 0.10 13.86 -4.65
C VAL A 11 -0.36 13.39 -3.26
N ILE A 12 0.50 13.48 -2.25
CA ILE A 12 0.14 13.10 -0.87
C ILE A 12 -1.02 13.96 -0.35
N ARG A 13 -0.95 15.27 -0.50
CA ARG A 13 -2.02 16.20 -0.07
C ARG A 13 -3.33 15.98 -0.83
N ARG A 14 -3.25 15.64 -2.11
CA ARG A 14 -4.42 15.40 -2.96
C ARG A 14 -5.07 14.06 -2.71
N PHE A 15 -4.26 13.00 -2.57
CA PHE A 15 -4.74 11.62 -2.39
C PHE A 15 -5.02 11.28 -0.93
N GLN A 16 -4.32 11.92 0.00
CA GLN A 16 -4.46 11.73 1.46
C GLN A 16 -4.24 10.28 1.92
N PRO A 17 -3.11 9.64 1.56
CA PRO A 17 -2.86 8.26 1.93
C PRO A 17 -2.63 8.12 3.44
N ASP A 18 -3.21 7.09 4.05
CA ASP A 18 -2.92 6.75 5.44
C ASP A 18 -1.51 6.14 5.57
N ILE A 19 -1.10 5.35 4.57
CA ILE A 19 0.21 4.67 4.53
C ILE A 19 0.86 4.92 3.17
N ILE A 20 2.17 5.11 3.18
CA ILE A 20 3.02 5.09 1.99
C ILE A 20 3.92 3.87 2.08
N ILE A 21 3.97 3.06 1.03
CA ILE A 21 4.87 1.91 0.94
C ILE A 21 5.95 2.22 -0.10
N THR A 22 7.22 2.11 0.30
CA THR A 22 8.36 2.15 -0.61
C THR A 22 8.88 0.73 -0.85
N ARG A 23 9.24 0.40 -2.09
CA ARG A 23 9.86 -0.90 -2.40
C ARG A 23 11.36 -0.88 -2.16
N PHE A 24 12.00 0.29 -2.23
CA PHE A 24 13.44 0.41 -2.09
C PHE A 24 13.81 1.23 -0.86
N PRO A 25 15.01 1.00 -0.29
CA PRO A 25 15.53 1.78 0.83
C PRO A 25 16.06 3.14 0.39
N THR A 26 16.32 4.00 1.35
CA THR A 26 17.00 5.29 1.14
C THR A 26 18.51 5.15 0.90
N THR A 27 19.02 3.94 0.95
CA THR A 27 20.40 3.50 0.77
C THR A 27 20.57 2.75 -0.56
N GLY A 28 21.79 2.44 -0.96
CA GLY A 28 22.12 2.00 -2.32
C GLY A 28 21.70 0.57 -2.70
N GLU A 29 21.15 -0.24 -1.77
CA GLU A 29 20.82 -1.66 -2.01
C GLU A 29 19.77 -1.90 -3.09
N GLY A 30 19.00 -0.86 -3.46
CA GLY A 30 18.06 -0.90 -4.59
C GLY A 30 18.72 -0.96 -5.96
N GLY A 31 20.04 -0.79 -6.05
CA GLY A 31 20.86 -0.94 -7.26
C GLY A 31 20.78 0.21 -8.27
N HIS A 32 19.73 1.04 -8.24
CA HIS A 32 19.53 2.17 -9.15
C HIS A 32 19.23 3.47 -8.43
N GLY A 33 19.80 4.57 -8.92
CA GLY A 33 19.65 5.90 -8.30
C GLY A 33 18.18 6.37 -8.21
N HIS A 34 17.34 6.01 -9.19
CA HIS A 34 15.91 6.35 -9.17
C HIS A 34 15.15 5.63 -8.06
N HIS A 35 15.52 4.38 -7.77
CA HIS A 35 14.94 3.61 -6.66
C HIS A 35 15.24 4.27 -5.32
N THR A 36 16.50 4.60 -5.08
CA THR A 36 16.96 5.29 -3.87
C THR A 36 16.32 6.69 -3.76
N ALA A 37 16.29 7.44 -4.87
CA ALA A 37 15.70 8.78 -4.88
C ALA A 37 14.20 8.77 -4.55
N SER A 38 13.42 7.81 -5.05
CA SER A 38 12.00 7.71 -4.73
C SER A 38 11.76 7.42 -3.25
N ALA A 39 12.58 6.56 -2.64
CA ALA A 39 12.49 6.27 -1.20
C ALA A 39 12.87 7.50 -0.34
N ILE A 40 13.93 8.22 -0.71
CA ILE A 40 14.32 9.46 -0.03
C ILE A 40 13.21 10.50 -0.11
N LEU A 41 12.64 10.70 -1.30
CA LEU A 41 11.55 11.67 -1.51
C LEU A 41 10.29 11.30 -0.73
N ALA A 42 9.91 10.02 -0.66
CA ALA A 42 8.78 9.57 0.14
C ALA A 42 8.97 9.89 1.64
N ASN A 43 10.17 9.66 2.16
CA ASN A 43 10.51 9.95 3.56
C ASN A 43 10.56 11.47 3.85
N GLU A 44 11.03 12.28 2.91
CA GLU A 44 11.01 13.75 3.04
C GLU A 44 9.58 14.30 2.94
N ALA A 45 8.81 13.78 1.99
CA ALA A 45 7.44 14.20 1.75
C ALA A 45 6.51 13.87 2.91
N PHE A 46 6.80 12.83 3.70
CA PHE A 46 6.05 12.49 4.92
C PHE A 46 5.93 13.69 5.87
N THR A 47 7.02 14.41 6.10
CA THR A 47 7.02 15.59 6.96
C THR A 47 6.55 16.84 6.20
N ALA A 48 7.00 17.00 4.95
CA ALA A 48 6.69 18.17 4.16
C ALA A 48 5.21 18.31 3.80
N ALA A 49 4.48 17.18 3.64
CA ALA A 49 3.06 17.22 3.32
C ALA A 49 2.19 17.70 4.49
N ALA A 50 2.65 17.49 5.72
CA ALA A 50 1.98 17.95 6.93
C ALA A 50 2.33 19.39 7.32
N ASP A 51 3.43 19.94 6.80
CA ASP A 51 3.90 21.29 7.12
C ASP A 51 3.25 22.35 6.19
N PRO A 52 2.41 23.26 6.71
CA PRO A 52 1.79 24.30 5.90
C PRO A 52 2.79 25.30 5.30
N ASN A 53 4.00 25.42 5.86
CA ASN A 53 5.05 26.31 5.36
C ASN A 53 5.82 25.70 4.16
N ARG A 54 5.68 24.40 3.94
CA ARG A 54 6.25 23.73 2.77
C ARG A 54 5.26 23.79 1.62
N PHE A 55 5.68 24.36 0.51
CA PHE A 55 4.87 24.53 -0.71
C PHE A 55 3.51 25.18 -0.45
N PRO A 56 3.45 26.37 0.16
CA PRO A 56 2.20 27.03 0.58
C PRO A 56 1.25 27.32 -0.58
N ASP A 57 1.75 27.50 -1.80
CA ASP A 57 0.90 27.72 -2.99
C ASP A 57 -0.03 26.57 -3.30
N GLN A 58 0.34 25.36 -2.89
CA GLN A 58 -0.52 24.17 -3.05
C GLN A 58 -1.79 24.26 -2.18
N LEU A 59 -1.71 24.97 -1.05
CA LEU A 59 -2.83 25.07 -0.09
C LEU A 59 -4.03 25.86 -0.62
N ARG A 60 -3.92 26.47 -1.79
CA ARG A 60 -5.06 27.04 -2.52
C ARG A 60 -5.99 25.96 -3.09
N TYR A 61 -5.52 24.71 -3.22
CA TYR A 61 -6.22 23.63 -3.90
C TYR A 61 -6.35 22.38 -3.07
N VAL A 62 -5.46 22.15 -2.11
CA VAL A 62 -5.38 20.96 -1.26
C VAL A 62 -5.09 21.37 0.18
N GLN A 63 -5.35 20.48 1.13
CA GLN A 63 -5.02 20.69 2.54
C GLN A 63 -3.74 19.95 2.90
N VAL A 64 -3.09 20.36 4.00
CA VAL A 64 -2.00 19.59 4.59
C VAL A 64 -2.48 18.19 4.94
N TRP A 65 -1.59 17.21 4.83
CA TRP A 65 -1.92 15.84 5.17
C TRP A 65 -0.78 15.15 5.90
N GLN A 66 -1.10 14.55 7.06
CA GLN A 66 -0.14 13.73 7.79
C GLN A 66 -0.46 12.25 7.55
N THR A 67 0.32 11.63 6.69
CA THR A 67 0.38 10.17 6.56
C THR A 67 0.76 9.55 7.90
N LYS A 68 0.15 8.46 8.30
CA LYS A 68 0.45 7.81 9.58
C LYS A 68 1.85 7.20 9.60
N ARG A 69 2.25 6.54 8.51
CA ARG A 69 3.58 5.91 8.42
C ARG A 69 4.07 5.76 6.99
N VAL A 70 5.40 5.67 6.86
CA VAL A 70 6.06 5.20 5.64
C VAL A 70 6.68 3.85 5.96
N LEU A 71 6.30 2.84 5.18
CA LEU A 71 6.80 1.48 5.32
C LEU A 71 7.73 1.16 4.16
N TRP A 72 8.89 0.63 4.45
CA TRP A 72 9.74 0.01 3.45
C TRP A 72 9.40 -1.48 3.38
N ASN A 73 8.92 -1.94 2.22
CA ASN A 73 8.78 -3.35 1.92
C ASN A 73 10.15 -3.91 1.55
N THR A 74 10.74 -4.64 2.48
CA THR A 74 12.09 -5.18 2.34
C THR A 74 12.11 -6.40 1.41
N PHE A 75 13.28 -6.82 0.98
CA PHE A 75 13.39 -7.83 -0.06
C PHE A 75 14.62 -8.73 0.11
N ASN A 76 14.56 -9.88 -0.55
CA ASN A 76 15.69 -10.80 -0.69
C ASN A 76 15.83 -11.15 -2.18
N PHE A 77 16.60 -10.37 -2.93
CA PHE A 77 16.93 -10.65 -4.33
C PHE A 77 18.22 -9.96 -4.76
N GLY A 78 18.78 -10.38 -5.90
CA GLY A 78 19.96 -9.75 -6.50
C GLY A 78 21.22 -9.81 -5.63
N GLY A 79 21.34 -10.81 -4.75
CA GLY A 79 22.44 -10.93 -3.81
C GLY A 79 22.30 -10.08 -2.54
N ASN A 80 21.24 -9.28 -2.43
CA ASN A 80 20.95 -8.46 -1.26
C ASN A 80 19.78 -9.06 -0.48
N ASN A 81 19.99 -9.33 0.81
CA ASN A 81 18.93 -9.72 1.73
C ASN A 81 18.75 -8.63 2.80
N THR A 82 17.63 -7.93 2.71
CA THR A 82 17.25 -6.86 3.63
C THR A 82 16.13 -7.27 4.58
N THR A 83 15.60 -8.50 4.44
CA THR A 83 14.58 -9.02 5.37
C THR A 83 15.20 -9.37 6.72
N ARG A 84 14.45 -9.18 7.81
CA ARG A 84 14.86 -9.50 9.18
C ARG A 84 13.66 -10.06 9.95
N GLU A 85 13.93 -10.90 10.93
CA GLU A 85 12.90 -11.57 11.74
C GLU A 85 12.06 -10.61 12.59
N ASP A 86 12.62 -9.48 12.97
CA ASP A 86 11.99 -8.43 13.78
C ASP A 86 11.10 -7.47 12.97
N GLN A 87 11.05 -7.63 11.64
CA GLN A 87 10.18 -6.83 10.77
C GLN A 87 8.75 -7.37 10.81
N PHE A 88 7.79 -6.50 10.54
CA PHE A 88 6.39 -6.88 10.40
C PHE A 88 6.21 -7.74 9.14
N LYS A 89 5.49 -8.86 9.28
CA LYS A 89 5.29 -9.85 8.22
C LYS A 89 3.83 -9.90 7.80
N VAL A 90 3.62 -10.00 6.50
CA VAL A 90 2.29 -10.23 5.91
C VAL A 90 2.39 -11.42 4.97
N ASP A 91 1.53 -12.42 5.16
CA ASP A 91 1.36 -13.47 4.15
C ASP A 91 0.50 -12.94 3.00
N VAL A 92 1.12 -12.78 1.84
CA VAL A 92 0.48 -12.35 0.60
C VAL A 92 0.17 -13.52 -0.34
N GLY A 93 0.34 -14.76 0.11
CA GLY A 93 0.09 -15.98 -0.68
C GLY A 93 -1.36 -16.45 -0.69
N GLY A 94 -2.27 -15.71 -0.08
CA GLY A 94 -3.68 -16.06 0.04
C GLY A 94 -4.36 -16.41 -1.29
N TYR A 95 -5.38 -17.28 -1.22
CA TYR A 95 -6.19 -17.67 -2.37
C TYR A 95 -7.45 -16.82 -2.47
N ASN A 96 -7.75 -16.32 -3.67
CA ASN A 96 -8.98 -15.60 -3.94
C ASN A 96 -10.00 -16.54 -4.61
N PRO A 97 -11.05 -16.96 -3.91
CA PRO A 97 -12.02 -17.94 -4.43
C PRO A 97 -12.87 -17.38 -5.59
N LEU A 98 -13.08 -16.06 -5.64
CA LEU A 98 -13.85 -15.44 -6.73
C LEU A 98 -13.07 -15.42 -8.05
N LEU A 99 -11.75 -15.28 -7.98
CA LEU A 99 -10.88 -15.29 -9.15
C LEU A 99 -10.33 -16.67 -9.47
N GLY A 100 -10.51 -17.65 -8.57
CA GLY A 100 -9.97 -18.99 -8.71
C GLY A 100 -8.45 -19.07 -8.72
N LYS A 101 -7.77 -18.08 -8.12
CA LYS A 101 -6.30 -17.91 -8.18
C LYS A 101 -5.77 -17.44 -6.83
N SER A 102 -4.51 -17.78 -6.55
CA SER A 102 -3.76 -17.13 -5.47
C SER A 102 -3.30 -15.74 -5.88
N TYR A 103 -3.03 -14.87 -4.90
CA TYR A 103 -2.45 -13.55 -5.20
C TYR A 103 -1.06 -13.66 -5.83
N GLY A 104 -0.29 -14.72 -5.55
CA GLY A 104 0.97 -15.01 -6.23
C GLY A 104 0.80 -15.30 -7.73
N GLU A 105 -0.26 -16.01 -8.12
CA GLU A 105 -0.60 -16.24 -9.53
C GLU A 105 -1.01 -14.93 -10.22
N ILE A 106 -1.85 -14.12 -9.58
CA ILE A 106 -2.30 -12.82 -10.10
C ILE A 106 -1.09 -11.87 -10.27
N ALA A 107 -0.20 -11.82 -9.29
CA ALA A 107 1.00 -11.00 -9.34
C ALA A 107 1.94 -11.44 -10.47
N ALA A 108 2.11 -12.74 -10.68
CA ALA A 108 2.92 -13.29 -11.77
C ALA A 108 2.35 -12.94 -13.15
N GLU A 109 1.03 -13.03 -13.33
CA GLU A 109 0.36 -12.59 -14.55
C GLU A 109 0.58 -11.10 -14.83
N SER A 110 0.39 -10.25 -13.80
CA SER A 110 0.62 -8.82 -13.89
C SER A 110 2.08 -8.51 -14.26
N ARG A 111 3.03 -9.11 -13.55
CA ARG A 111 4.47 -8.91 -13.81
C ARG A 111 4.86 -9.35 -15.21
N SER A 112 4.26 -10.41 -15.73
CA SER A 112 4.52 -10.95 -17.07
C SER A 112 4.05 -10.03 -18.20
N GLN A 113 3.28 -8.98 -17.92
CA GLN A 113 2.94 -7.94 -18.90
C GLN A 113 4.13 -7.00 -19.19
N HIS A 114 5.15 -6.96 -18.36
CA HIS A 114 6.38 -6.19 -18.58
C HIS A 114 7.31 -6.87 -19.60
N LYS A 115 6.87 -6.86 -20.85
CA LYS A 115 7.56 -7.61 -21.93
C LYS A 115 9.01 -7.17 -22.17
N SER A 116 9.35 -5.92 -21.85
CA SER A 116 10.72 -5.40 -22.02
C SER A 116 11.65 -5.70 -20.83
N GLN A 117 11.13 -6.19 -19.71
CA GLN A 117 11.90 -6.42 -18.47
C GLN A 117 11.79 -7.87 -17.95
N GLY A 118 11.45 -8.80 -18.79
CA GLY A 118 11.30 -10.20 -18.46
C GLY A 118 10.25 -10.89 -19.32
N PHE A 119 10.32 -12.20 -19.38
CA PHE A 119 9.49 -13.02 -20.28
C PHE A 119 8.36 -13.73 -19.57
N GLY A 120 8.12 -13.41 -18.38
CA GLY A 120 7.18 -14.07 -17.52
C GLY A 120 7.81 -14.35 -16.17
N VAL A 121 6.95 -14.51 -15.20
CA VAL A 121 7.32 -14.81 -13.82
C VAL A 121 6.62 -16.10 -13.46
N PRO A 122 7.32 -17.08 -12.85
CA PRO A 122 6.67 -18.28 -12.34
C PRO A 122 5.58 -17.91 -11.36
N SER A 123 4.41 -18.53 -11.50
CA SER A 123 3.34 -18.40 -10.52
C SER A 123 3.71 -19.14 -9.24
N SER A 124 3.27 -18.62 -8.10
CA SER A 124 3.44 -19.24 -6.79
C SER A 124 2.08 -19.44 -6.10
N ARG A 125 1.99 -20.48 -5.28
CA ARG A 125 0.84 -20.79 -4.43
C ARG A 125 1.34 -21.10 -3.03
N GLY A 126 0.47 -20.90 -2.05
CA GLY A 126 0.79 -21.10 -0.64
C GLY A 126 1.40 -19.86 -0.01
N GLU A 127 1.90 -20.01 1.22
CA GLU A 127 2.46 -18.92 2.01
C GLU A 127 3.54 -18.15 1.25
N SER A 128 3.44 -16.84 1.27
CA SER A 128 4.41 -15.93 0.70
C SER A 128 4.54 -14.70 1.60
N LEU A 129 5.61 -14.67 2.39
CA LEU A 129 5.81 -13.61 3.38
C LEU A 129 6.47 -12.39 2.76
N GLU A 130 5.82 -11.25 2.89
CA GLU A 130 6.38 -9.93 2.66
C GLU A 130 6.73 -9.25 3.98
N TYR A 131 7.83 -8.52 4.01
CA TYR A 131 8.40 -7.94 5.22
C TYR A 131 8.38 -6.42 5.15
N PHE A 132 8.00 -5.77 6.25
CA PHE A 132 7.82 -4.33 6.32
C PHE A 132 8.55 -3.72 7.52
N LYS A 133 9.26 -2.62 7.27
CA LYS A 133 9.93 -1.81 8.28
C LYS A 133 9.43 -0.37 8.19
N ALA A 134 8.98 0.20 9.31
CA ALA A 134 8.66 1.62 9.35
C ALA A 134 9.94 2.46 9.22
N THR A 135 9.92 3.38 8.28
CA THR A 135 10.99 4.39 8.11
C THR A 135 10.55 5.76 8.62
N LYS A 136 9.25 5.97 8.72
CA LYS A 136 8.60 7.12 9.37
C LYS A 136 7.30 6.66 10.05
N GLY A 137 6.94 7.33 11.13
CA GLY A 137 5.81 6.94 11.96
C GLY A 137 6.10 5.70 12.80
N ASP A 138 5.07 5.10 13.34
CA ASP A 138 5.14 3.93 14.21
C ASP A 138 5.21 2.62 13.41
N GLN A 139 5.95 1.64 13.94
CA GLN A 139 5.97 0.28 13.41
C GLN A 139 4.60 -0.37 13.66
N PRO A 140 3.98 -1.02 12.65
CA PRO A 140 2.77 -1.82 12.88
C PRO A 140 3.09 -3.05 13.74
N VAL A 141 2.13 -3.49 14.55
CA VAL A 141 2.28 -4.60 15.50
C VAL A 141 1.38 -5.78 15.12
N ASN A 142 0.10 -5.52 14.84
CA ASN A 142 -0.89 -6.56 14.53
C ASN A 142 -1.33 -6.53 13.06
N ASP A 143 -1.38 -5.35 12.46
CA ASP A 143 -1.83 -5.12 11.09
C ASP A 143 -1.08 -3.92 10.50
N LEU A 144 -0.83 -3.92 9.18
CA LEU A 144 -0.24 -2.75 8.49
C LEU A 144 -1.07 -1.47 8.71
N LEU A 145 -2.38 -1.64 8.93
CA LEU A 145 -3.35 -0.57 9.14
C LEU A 145 -3.59 -0.23 10.63
N ASP A 146 -2.74 -0.72 11.54
CA ASP A 146 -2.86 -0.41 12.97
C ASP A 146 -3.04 1.10 13.22
N GLY A 147 -4.10 1.42 13.99
CA GLY A 147 -4.46 2.79 14.34
C GLY A 147 -5.00 3.62 13.16
N ILE A 148 -5.44 2.97 12.08
CA ILE A 148 -6.13 3.58 10.95
C ILE A 148 -7.57 3.07 10.94
N THR A 149 -8.52 3.99 10.78
CA THR A 149 -9.92 3.61 10.62
C THR A 149 -10.14 3.05 9.22
N THR A 150 -10.41 1.74 9.13
CA THR A 150 -10.68 1.02 7.88
C THR A 150 -12.17 0.75 7.66
N SER A 151 -13.01 1.21 8.57
CA SER A 151 -14.45 1.04 8.50
C SER A 151 -15.14 2.24 7.85
N TRP A 152 -16.40 2.06 7.50
CA TRP A 152 -17.27 3.11 6.98
C TRP A 152 -17.40 4.34 7.90
N ASN A 153 -17.02 4.22 9.17
CA ASN A 153 -16.98 5.37 10.09
C ASN A 153 -15.99 6.47 9.69
N LYS A 154 -15.13 6.20 8.69
CA LYS A 154 -14.16 7.18 8.16
C LYS A 154 -14.81 8.27 7.30
N ILE A 155 -16.00 8.02 6.77
CA ILE A 155 -16.72 8.94 5.88
C ILE A 155 -18.04 9.38 6.51
N ASP A 156 -18.49 10.57 6.13
CA ASP A 156 -19.80 11.09 6.54
C ASP A 156 -20.92 10.13 6.08
N GLU A 157 -21.95 9.95 6.92
CA GLU A 157 -23.04 8.99 6.72
C GLU A 157 -22.60 7.50 6.64
N GLY A 158 -21.29 7.22 6.79
CA GLY A 158 -20.74 5.88 6.75
C GLY A 158 -21.38 4.87 7.71
N PRO A 159 -21.77 5.26 8.96
CA PRO A 159 -22.46 4.35 9.88
C PRO A 159 -23.81 3.81 9.37
N ALA A 160 -24.54 4.59 8.57
CA ALA A 160 -25.79 4.13 7.95
C ALA A 160 -25.53 3.08 6.86
N VAL A 161 -24.54 3.33 6.01
CA VAL A 161 -24.10 2.41 4.96
C VAL A 161 -23.46 1.15 5.54
N LYS A 162 -22.70 1.31 6.63
CA LYS A 162 -22.00 0.20 7.30
C LYS A 162 -22.92 -0.98 7.60
N LYS A 163 -24.11 -0.74 8.15
CA LYS A 163 -25.05 -1.80 8.51
C LYS A 163 -25.50 -2.60 7.29
N MET A 164 -25.72 -1.94 6.17
CA MET A 164 -26.11 -2.60 4.91
C MET A 164 -24.94 -3.43 4.37
N VAL A 165 -23.74 -2.87 4.36
CA VAL A 165 -22.52 -3.57 3.91
C VAL A 165 -22.21 -4.77 4.82
N ASP A 166 -22.27 -4.61 6.13
CA ASP A 166 -22.06 -5.71 7.08
C ASP A 166 -23.03 -6.87 6.84
N SER A 167 -24.30 -6.56 6.54
CA SER A 167 -25.30 -7.57 6.22
C SER A 167 -24.98 -8.32 4.92
N LEU A 168 -24.54 -7.59 3.89
CA LEU A 168 -24.12 -8.19 2.62
C LEU A 168 -22.89 -9.09 2.80
N VAL A 169 -21.89 -8.60 3.51
CA VAL A 169 -20.66 -9.38 3.78
C VAL A 169 -20.95 -10.62 4.58
N ALA A 170 -21.79 -10.53 5.62
CA ALA A 170 -22.18 -11.68 6.45
C ALA A 170 -23.00 -12.74 5.69
N GLY A 171 -23.78 -12.30 4.70
CA GLY A 171 -24.60 -13.19 3.86
C GLY A 171 -23.93 -13.62 2.56
N PHE A 172 -22.66 -13.25 2.33
CA PHE A 172 -21.99 -13.56 1.07
C PHE A 172 -21.60 -15.03 0.99
N ASP A 173 -22.08 -15.70 -0.09
CA ASP A 173 -21.74 -17.08 -0.41
C ASP A 173 -20.75 -17.12 -1.59
N PHE A 174 -19.55 -17.64 -1.34
CA PHE A 174 -18.49 -17.76 -2.36
C PHE A 174 -18.84 -18.76 -3.48
N LEU A 175 -19.74 -19.72 -3.20
CA LEU A 175 -20.21 -20.71 -4.18
C LEU A 175 -21.34 -20.14 -5.05
N HIS A 176 -22.10 -19.19 -4.50
CA HIS A 176 -23.26 -18.58 -5.13
C HIS A 176 -23.23 -17.05 -5.00
N PRO A 177 -22.19 -16.37 -5.54
CA PRO A 177 -22.02 -14.92 -5.39
C PRO A 177 -23.18 -14.12 -6.00
N GLU A 178 -23.90 -14.68 -6.97
CA GLU A 178 -25.08 -14.08 -7.59
C GLU A 178 -26.22 -13.79 -6.61
N ASN A 179 -26.29 -14.50 -5.47
CA ASN A 179 -27.28 -14.26 -4.43
C ASN A 179 -27.11 -12.88 -3.75
N SER A 180 -25.94 -12.29 -3.84
CA SER A 180 -25.63 -10.96 -3.26
C SER A 180 -26.16 -9.80 -4.11
N VAL A 181 -26.47 -10.03 -5.39
CA VAL A 181 -26.87 -8.95 -6.33
C VAL A 181 -28.08 -8.17 -5.84
N LYS A 182 -29.09 -8.86 -5.29
CA LYS A 182 -30.33 -8.23 -4.77
C LYS A 182 -30.06 -7.25 -3.61
N GLY A 183 -29.00 -7.47 -2.84
CA GLY A 183 -28.63 -6.62 -1.72
C GLY A 183 -27.72 -5.45 -2.12
N LEU A 184 -27.19 -5.48 -3.35
CA LEU A 184 -26.32 -4.43 -3.90
C LEU A 184 -27.11 -3.37 -4.69
N VAL A 185 -28.36 -3.63 -5.05
CA VAL A 185 -29.29 -2.77 -5.79
C VAL A 185 -30.31 -2.17 -4.81
#